data_ea5862062fbf9ae132e94d06299232e3
#
_entry.id   ea5862062fbf9ae132e94d06299232e3
#
_cell.length_a   1.000
_cell.length_b   1.000
_cell.length_c   1.000
_cell.angle_alpha   90.00
_cell.angle_beta   90.00
_cell.angle_gamma   90.00
#
_symmetry.space_group_name_H-M   'P 1'
#
loop_
_entity.id
_entity.type
_entity.pdbx_description
1 polymer ?
#
loop_
_entity_poly.entity_id
_entity_poly.type
_entity_poly.pdbx_seq_one_letter_code
_entity_poly.pdbx_strand_id
1 'polypeptide(L)'
;MHCNELQDLALAGVRWELTDVPFAMSQRAAVAAAARAAGDNAPADNAPVTGVPESISALRTPTSVVPPIAPTTAISADTARAMAARPGDIDALLRMISEFGHPLRAAATNVVLPHIAPKPNGLVIVTDIPSADDDASGRILSGAAGELLDKMIGAIGMTRDNVSIVPILFWRTPGGRTPTGDELALARPFVVRVLDFLSPRLVLTLGTLAATDIAGATLPRDHGTICDGTLGIKCVPIFHPNYLLLKPTAKRDAWDALQKIQNLLKSPDK
;
A
#
# COMPACT_ATOMS: atom_id res chain seq x y z
N MET A 1 1.83 16.16 -35.29
CA MET A 1 2.93 16.51 -34.35
C MET A 1 2.96 15.54 -33.16
N HIS A 2 3.17 14.26 -33.30
CA HIS A 2 3.11 13.31 -32.16
C HIS A 2 4.10 12.14 -32.26
N CYS A 3 5.12 12.22 -33.11
CA CYS A 3 6.13 11.16 -33.25
C CYS A 3 7.43 11.39 -32.44
N ASN A 4 7.69 12.60 -31.96
CA ASN A 4 8.98 12.92 -31.30
C ASN A 4 8.99 12.62 -29.80
N GLU A 5 7.84 12.61 -29.12
CA GLU A 5 7.80 12.42 -27.66
C GLU A 5 8.17 11.00 -27.21
N LEU A 6 7.88 9.98 -28.02
CA LEU A 6 8.29 8.60 -27.73
C LEU A 6 9.80 8.36 -27.95
N GLN A 7 10.41 9.14 -28.86
CA GLN A 7 11.86 9.11 -29.08
C GLN A 7 12.62 9.77 -27.94
N ASP A 8 12.08 10.85 -27.35
CA ASP A 8 12.70 11.54 -26.21
C ASP A 8 12.66 10.69 -24.93
N LEU A 9 11.61 9.89 -24.74
CA LEU A 9 11.52 8.91 -23.64
C LEU A 9 12.51 7.76 -23.80
N ALA A 10 12.79 7.32 -25.02
CA ALA A 10 13.80 6.32 -25.31
C ALA A 10 15.22 6.85 -25.07
N LEU A 11 15.48 8.14 -25.36
CA LEU A 11 16.74 8.82 -25.11
C LEU A 11 16.98 9.07 -23.59
N ALA A 12 15.91 9.18 -22.80
CA ALA A 12 15.98 9.26 -21.33
C ALA A 12 16.24 7.89 -20.66
N GLY A 13 16.49 6.82 -21.40
CA GLY A 13 16.75 5.48 -20.87
C GLY A 13 15.53 4.73 -20.36
N VAL A 14 14.33 5.26 -20.59
CA VAL A 14 13.06 4.60 -20.24
C VAL A 14 12.67 3.67 -21.39
N ARG A 15 13.15 2.43 -21.37
CA ARG A 15 12.69 1.38 -22.28
C ARG A 15 11.32 0.88 -21.82
N TRP A 16 10.28 1.31 -22.52
CA TRP A 16 8.93 0.74 -22.42
C TRP A 16 8.82 -0.38 -23.47
N GLU A 17 9.19 -1.60 -23.10
CA GLU A 17 8.84 -2.76 -23.93
C GLU A 17 7.36 -3.08 -23.69
N LEU A 18 6.54 -2.76 -24.68
CA LEU A 18 5.18 -3.31 -24.80
C LEU A 18 5.31 -4.80 -25.18
N THR A 19 5.37 -5.67 -24.17
CA THR A 19 5.13 -7.08 -24.40
C THR A 19 3.63 -7.32 -24.31
N ASP A 20 2.99 -7.57 -25.44
CA ASP A 20 1.57 -7.97 -25.56
C ASP A 20 1.28 -9.39 -25.06
N VAL A 21 1.93 -9.84 -24.00
CA VAL A 21 1.66 -11.15 -23.41
C VAL A 21 1.00 -10.95 -22.06
N PRO A 22 -0.28 -11.37 -21.87
CA PRO A 22 -0.94 -11.30 -20.57
C PRO A 22 -0.29 -12.30 -19.61
N PHE A 23 0.52 -11.81 -18.67
CA PHE A 23 1.27 -12.63 -17.70
C PHE A 23 0.38 -13.40 -16.69
N ALA A 24 -0.92 -13.19 -16.65
CA ALA A 24 -1.79 -13.72 -15.61
C ALA A 24 -2.65 -14.94 -15.98
N MET A 25 -2.62 -15.43 -17.23
CA MET A 25 -3.51 -16.54 -17.63
C MET A 25 -2.85 -17.92 -17.64
N SER A 26 -1.52 -18.04 -17.67
CA SER A 26 -0.86 -19.34 -17.77
C SER A 26 -0.82 -20.16 -16.48
N GLN A 27 -0.79 -19.52 -15.31
CA GLN A 27 -0.77 -20.25 -14.03
C GLN A 27 -2.14 -20.75 -13.58
N ARG A 28 -3.23 -20.00 -13.86
CA ARG A 28 -4.59 -20.49 -13.55
C ARG A 28 -5.06 -21.60 -14.47
N ALA A 29 -4.61 -21.63 -15.72
CA ALA A 29 -4.91 -22.69 -16.67
C ALA A 29 -4.21 -24.02 -16.31
N ALA A 30 -2.97 -23.94 -15.81
CA ALA A 30 -2.20 -25.12 -15.39
C ALA A 30 -2.79 -25.78 -14.11
N VAL A 31 -3.25 -24.99 -13.14
CA VAL A 31 -3.90 -25.50 -11.92
C VAL A 31 -5.29 -26.08 -12.22
N ALA A 32 -6.06 -25.49 -13.14
CA ALA A 32 -7.36 -26.00 -13.55
C ALA A 32 -7.25 -27.29 -14.42
N ALA A 33 -6.19 -27.45 -15.20
CA ALA A 33 -5.91 -28.66 -15.98
C ALA A 33 -5.46 -29.83 -15.06
N ALA A 34 -4.68 -29.55 -14.03
CA ALA A 34 -4.26 -30.56 -13.04
C ALA A 34 -5.43 -31.05 -12.17
N ALA A 35 -6.41 -30.20 -11.87
CA ALA A 35 -7.61 -30.56 -11.11
C ALA A 35 -8.61 -31.40 -11.94
N ARG A 36 -8.60 -31.29 -13.27
CA ARG A 36 -9.46 -32.09 -14.16
C ARG A 36 -8.88 -33.47 -14.50
N ALA A 37 -7.58 -33.65 -14.38
CA ALA A 37 -6.91 -34.94 -14.64
C ALA A 37 -7.01 -35.93 -13.45
N ALA A 38 -7.46 -35.50 -12.27
CA ALA A 38 -7.61 -36.33 -11.08
C ALA A 38 -9.04 -36.87 -10.83
N GLY A 39 -9.97 -36.65 -11.74
CA GLY A 39 -11.41 -36.86 -11.54
C GLY A 39 -12.10 -38.00 -12.31
N ASP A 40 -11.34 -38.88 -12.98
CA ASP A 40 -11.95 -39.99 -13.70
C ASP A 40 -11.35 -41.34 -13.27
N ASN A 41 -11.88 -41.91 -12.20
CA ASN A 41 -11.94 -43.35 -11.97
C ASN A 41 -12.72 -43.67 -10.67
N ALA A 42 -14.00 -43.94 -10.77
CA ALA A 42 -14.75 -44.79 -9.82
C ALA A 42 -15.90 -45.44 -10.53
N PRO A 43 -16.05 -46.79 -10.47
CA PRO A 43 -17.17 -47.49 -11.00
C PRO A 43 -18.37 -47.46 -10.03
N ALA A 44 -19.56 -47.34 -10.60
CA ALA A 44 -20.81 -47.43 -9.93
C ALA A 44 -21.04 -48.85 -9.40
N ASP A 45 -21.57 -48.99 -8.18
CA ASP A 45 -22.38 -50.15 -7.80
C ASP A 45 -23.51 -49.71 -6.85
N ASN A 46 -24.71 -50.08 -7.25
CA ASN A 46 -26.01 -49.83 -6.62
C ASN A 46 -26.37 -50.98 -5.68
N ALA A 47 -26.73 -50.69 -4.43
CA ALA A 47 -27.80 -51.43 -3.74
C ALA A 47 -28.23 -50.72 -2.43
N PRO A 48 -29.51 -50.70 -2.07
CA PRO A 48 -30.07 -50.01 -0.91
C PRO A 48 -30.07 -50.92 0.33
N VAL A 49 -29.67 -50.35 1.49
CA VAL A 49 -29.92 -51.00 2.79
C VAL A 49 -30.60 -50.01 3.73
N THR A 50 -31.87 -50.33 3.99
CA THR A 50 -32.70 -49.83 5.10
C THR A 50 -32.13 -50.30 6.44
N GLY A 51 -32.10 -49.41 7.44
CA GLY A 51 -31.88 -49.82 8.83
C GLY A 51 -31.46 -48.67 9.73
N VAL A 52 -32.43 -48.01 10.34
CA VAL A 52 -32.22 -47.11 11.49
C VAL A 52 -32.14 -47.96 12.76
N PRO A 53 -31.24 -47.74 13.67
CA PRO A 53 -31.55 -47.81 15.09
C PRO A 53 -31.32 -46.47 15.79
N GLU A 54 -32.36 -46.04 16.48
CA GLU A 54 -32.33 -45.05 17.54
C GLU A 54 -31.39 -45.43 18.68
N SER A 55 -30.94 -44.35 19.36
CA SER A 55 -30.40 -44.34 20.73
C SER A 55 -28.90 -44.55 20.87
N ILE A 56 -28.17 -43.41 20.95
CA ILE A 56 -27.22 -43.20 22.05
C ILE A 56 -27.33 -41.74 22.52
N SER A 57 -28.03 -41.61 23.64
CA SER A 57 -28.03 -40.44 24.49
C SER A 57 -26.67 -40.31 25.19
N ALA A 58 -26.20 -39.07 25.37
CA ALA A 58 -25.17 -38.63 26.31
C ALA A 58 -23.70 -38.95 26.01
N LEU A 59 -23.07 -38.10 25.18
CA LEU A 59 -21.69 -37.71 25.47
C LEU A 59 -21.67 -36.19 25.80
N ARG A 60 -21.53 -35.92 27.09
CA ARG A 60 -21.26 -34.57 27.60
C ARG A 60 -19.93 -34.11 27.02
N THR A 61 -19.98 -33.14 26.13
CA THR A 61 -18.80 -32.34 25.75
C THR A 61 -18.33 -31.57 26.98
N PRO A 62 -17.06 -31.67 27.39
CA PRO A 62 -16.54 -30.75 28.39
C PRO A 62 -16.55 -29.34 27.75
N THR A 63 -17.38 -28.47 28.29
CA THR A 63 -17.30 -27.03 28.03
C THR A 63 -15.92 -26.57 28.53
N SER A 64 -14.99 -26.48 27.60
CA SER A 64 -13.74 -25.78 27.84
C SER A 64 -14.10 -24.32 28.11
N VAL A 65 -14.14 -23.95 29.37
CA VAL A 65 -14.23 -22.56 29.79
C VAL A 65 -12.90 -21.93 29.38
N VAL A 66 -12.88 -21.33 28.17
CA VAL A 66 -11.82 -20.40 27.80
C VAL A 66 -11.89 -19.27 28.81
N PRO A 67 -10.85 -19.05 29.66
CA PRO A 67 -10.87 -17.92 30.56
C PRO A 67 -11.09 -16.64 29.75
N PRO A 68 -11.90 -15.68 30.22
CA PRO A 68 -12.07 -14.42 29.54
C PRO A 68 -10.69 -13.80 29.37
N ILE A 69 -10.25 -13.65 28.11
CA ILE A 69 -9.05 -12.87 27.79
C ILE A 69 -9.32 -11.50 28.37
N ALA A 70 -8.52 -11.10 29.37
CA ALA A 70 -8.58 -9.77 29.95
C ALA A 70 -8.61 -8.76 28.80
N PRO A 71 -9.46 -7.72 28.83
CA PRO A 71 -9.51 -6.74 27.77
C PRO A 71 -8.10 -6.13 27.67
N THR A 72 -7.36 -6.52 26.63
CA THR A 72 -6.19 -5.77 26.21
C THR A 72 -6.71 -4.35 26.03
N THR A 73 -6.26 -3.42 26.86
CA THR A 73 -6.70 -2.02 26.84
C THR A 73 -6.53 -1.53 25.40
N ALA A 74 -7.63 -1.44 24.68
CA ALA A 74 -7.59 -1.04 23.27
C ALA A 74 -6.99 0.36 23.22
N ILE A 75 -5.87 0.51 22.51
CA ILE A 75 -5.22 1.80 22.34
C ILE A 75 -6.22 2.71 21.60
N SER A 76 -6.53 3.86 22.18
CA SER A 76 -7.42 4.83 21.53
C SER A 76 -6.64 5.74 20.55
N ALA A 77 -7.36 6.36 19.62
CA ALA A 77 -6.78 7.34 18.71
C ALA A 77 -6.19 8.56 19.46
N ASP A 78 -6.77 8.93 20.61
CA ASP A 78 -6.23 10.01 21.46
C ASP A 78 -4.91 9.59 22.12
N THR A 79 -4.82 8.34 22.56
CA THR A 79 -3.55 7.80 23.06
C THR A 79 -2.49 7.79 21.97
N ALA A 80 -2.82 7.35 20.74
CA ALA A 80 -1.92 7.38 19.60
C ALA A 80 -1.45 8.81 19.29
N ARG A 81 -2.37 9.79 19.33
CA ARG A 81 -2.05 11.21 19.15
C ARG A 81 -1.10 11.74 20.22
N ALA A 82 -1.37 11.44 21.48
CA ALA A 82 -0.51 11.84 22.59
C ALA A 82 0.89 11.20 22.49
N MET A 83 0.98 9.95 22.04
CA MET A 83 2.25 9.28 21.79
C MET A 83 3.01 9.91 20.61
N ALA A 84 2.36 10.15 19.48
CA ALA A 84 2.98 10.74 18.29
C ALA A 84 3.52 12.16 18.55
N ALA A 85 2.98 12.88 19.52
CA ALA A 85 3.43 14.23 19.89
C ALA A 85 4.73 14.26 20.73
N ARG A 86 5.12 13.14 21.37
CA ARG A 86 6.26 13.10 22.31
C ARG A 86 7.65 13.20 21.66
N PRO A 87 7.91 12.54 20.50
CA PRO A 87 9.24 12.56 19.88
C PRO A 87 9.69 13.97 19.52
N GLY A 88 10.93 14.28 19.86
CA GLY A 88 11.58 15.56 19.52
C GLY A 88 12.26 15.56 18.16
N ASP A 89 12.48 14.37 17.57
CA ASP A 89 13.12 14.18 16.28
C ASP A 89 12.50 13.00 15.51
N ILE A 90 12.88 12.89 14.23
CA ILE A 90 12.35 11.86 13.32
C ILE A 90 12.78 10.45 13.74
N ASP A 91 14.00 10.27 14.23
CA ASP A 91 14.51 8.95 14.60
C ASP A 91 13.79 8.41 15.85
N ALA A 92 13.53 9.27 16.82
CA ALA A 92 12.73 8.93 17.98
C ALA A 92 11.29 8.57 17.60
N LEU A 93 10.71 9.26 16.59
CA LEU A 93 9.38 8.95 16.07
C LEU A 93 9.37 7.59 15.37
N LEU A 94 10.37 7.29 14.53
CA LEU A 94 10.46 6.00 13.84
C LEU A 94 10.61 4.82 14.84
N ARG A 95 11.41 5.00 15.90
CA ARG A 95 11.48 4.00 17.00
C ARG A 95 10.13 3.82 17.66
N MET A 96 9.42 4.90 17.97
CA MET A 96 8.09 4.83 18.59
C MET A 96 7.08 4.12 17.68
N ILE A 97 7.09 4.36 16.37
CA ILE A 97 6.25 3.63 15.41
C ILE A 97 6.59 2.13 15.44
N SER A 98 7.86 1.77 15.46
CA SER A 98 8.28 0.36 15.48
C SER A 98 7.85 -0.38 16.75
N GLU A 99 7.70 0.32 17.87
CA GLU A 99 7.28 -0.23 19.17
C GLU A 99 5.78 -0.12 19.42
N PHE A 100 5.06 0.66 18.60
CA PHE A 100 3.64 0.92 18.81
C PHE A 100 2.80 -0.34 18.71
N GLY A 101 1.93 -0.55 19.71
CA GLY A 101 1.07 -1.73 19.84
C GLY A 101 -0.17 -1.70 18.94
N HIS A 102 -0.02 -1.40 17.67
CA HIS A 102 -1.12 -1.40 16.70
C HIS A 102 -1.75 -2.80 16.54
N PRO A 103 -3.09 -2.94 16.41
CA PRO A 103 -3.76 -4.24 16.27
C PRO A 103 -3.22 -5.09 15.10
N LEU A 104 -2.83 -4.46 13.99
CA LEU A 104 -2.27 -5.15 12.82
C LEU A 104 -0.85 -5.69 13.04
N ARG A 105 -0.13 -5.23 14.08
CA ARG A 105 1.25 -5.65 14.33
C ARG A 105 1.39 -7.16 14.49
N ALA A 106 0.42 -7.81 15.12
CA ALA A 106 0.44 -9.27 15.33
C ALA A 106 0.26 -10.08 14.05
N ALA A 107 -0.31 -9.48 13.00
CA ALA A 107 -0.56 -10.13 11.72
C ALA A 107 0.47 -9.78 10.63
N ALA A 108 1.22 -8.69 10.82
CA ALA A 108 2.27 -8.26 9.91
C ALA A 108 3.60 -8.95 10.26
N THR A 109 4.41 -9.26 9.25
CA THR A 109 5.75 -9.83 9.41
C THR A 109 6.73 -8.76 9.88
N ASN A 110 6.66 -7.59 9.27
CA ASN A 110 7.52 -6.45 9.57
C ASN A 110 6.70 -5.17 9.77
N VAL A 111 7.29 -4.21 10.49
CA VAL A 111 6.85 -2.83 10.49
C VAL A 111 7.52 -2.12 9.32
N VAL A 112 6.73 -1.61 8.38
CA VAL A 112 7.23 -0.90 7.21
C VAL A 112 7.36 0.59 7.55
N LEU A 113 8.56 0.98 7.94
CA LEU A 113 8.85 2.36 8.31
C LEU A 113 8.96 3.28 7.09
N PRO A 114 8.73 4.59 7.27
CA PRO A 114 9.00 5.58 6.24
C PRO A 114 10.46 5.52 5.76
N HIS A 115 10.64 5.73 4.47
CA HIS A 115 11.95 6.04 3.91
C HIS A 115 12.21 7.54 4.01
N ILE A 116 13.23 7.92 4.75
CA ILE A 116 13.63 9.32 4.93
C ILE A 116 14.81 9.62 3.99
N ALA A 117 14.63 10.58 3.10
CA ALA A 117 15.66 10.99 2.15
C ALA A 117 16.82 11.68 2.87
N PRO A 118 18.09 11.28 2.63
CA PRO A 118 19.25 11.96 3.22
C PRO A 118 19.47 13.37 2.70
N LYS A 119 18.95 13.70 1.53
CA LYS A 119 19.06 15.01 0.87
C LYS A 119 17.70 15.48 0.35
N PRO A 120 16.74 15.83 1.23
CA PRO A 120 15.38 16.12 0.83
C PRO A 120 15.29 17.31 -0.12
N ASN A 121 14.44 17.20 -1.16
CA ASN A 121 14.19 18.27 -2.14
C ASN A 121 12.85 18.98 -1.96
N GLY A 122 12.13 18.69 -0.87
CA GLY A 122 10.82 19.25 -0.58
C GLY A 122 9.63 18.42 -1.12
N LEU A 123 9.89 17.34 -1.89
CA LEU A 123 8.86 16.37 -2.27
C LEU A 123 8.82 15.24 -1.26
N VAL A 124 7.63 14.95 -0.76
CA VAL A 124 7.33 13.73 -0.01
C VAL A 124 6.27 12.93 -0.75
N ILE A 125 6.49 11.64 -0.87
CA ILE A 125 5.52 10.69 -1.41
C ILE A 125 4.78 10.05 -0.25
N VAL A 126 3.44 10.12 -0.26
CA VAL A 126 2.60 9.34 0.66
C VAL A 126 1.92 8.23 -0.13
N THR A 127 2.11 7.00 0.29
CA THR A 127 1.58 5.82 -0.40
C THR A 127 0.52 5.11 0.45
N ASP A 128 -0.27 4.28 -0.20
CA ASP A 128 -1.27 3.42 0.45
C ASP A 128 -0.62 2.43 1.45
N ILE A 129 -1.31 1.37 1.78
CA ILE A 129 -0.84 0.35 2.74
C ILE A 129 0.32 -0.48 2.18
N PRO A 130 1.17 -1.04 3.04
CA PRO A 130 2.25 -1.93 2.63
C PRO A 130 1.76 -3.15 1.84
N SER A 131 2.47 -3.48 0.77
CA SER A 131 2.28 -4.68 -0.03
C SER A 131 2.83 -5.93 0.67
N ALA A 132 2.67 -7.11 0.03
CA ALA A 132 3.30 -8.34 0.52
C ALA A 132 4.84 -8.27 0.46
N ASP A 133 5.37 -7.66 -0.60
CA ASP A 133 6.81 -7.48 -0.78
C ASP A 133 7.38 -6.51 0.27
N ASP A 134 6.63 -5.45 0.59
CA ASP A 134 7.02 -4.48 1.62
C ASP A 134 7.05 -5.14 3.00
N ASP A 135 6.02 -5.93 3.33
CA ASP A 135 5.93 -6.65 4.60
C ASP A 135 7.03 -7.71 4.73
N ALA A 136 7.37 -8.41 3.64
CA ALA A 136 8.44 -9.41 3.63
C ALA A 136 9.83 -8.78 3.78
N SER A 137 10.07 -7.63 3.13
CA SER A 137 11.37 -6.96 3.11
C SER A 137 11.56 -5.93 4.23
N GLY A 138 10.48 -5.47 4.88
CA GLY A 138 10.48 -4.33 5.81
C GLY A 138 10.72 -2.98 5.15
N ARG A 139 10.68 -2.89 3.80
CA ARG A 139 11.00 -1.69 3.02
C ARG A 139 9.79 -1.21 2.26
N ILE A 140 9.51 0.09 2.35
CA ILE A 140 8.40 0.72 1.65
C ILE A 140 8.61 0.73 0.13
N LEU A 141 7.53 0.42 -0.61
CA LEU A 141 7.51 0.33 -2.07
C LEU A 141 8.70 -0.50 -2.59
N SER A 142 8.73 -1.76 -2.18
CA SER A 142 9.64 -2.80 -2.66
C SER A 142 9.00 -3.57 -3.83
N GLY A 143 9.72 -4.52 -4.42
CA GLY A 143 9.24 -5.32 -5.54
C GLY A 143 8.96 -4.48 -6.79
N ALA A 144 8.13 -5.01 -7.70
CA ALA A 144 7.84 -4.43 -9.00
C ALA A 144 7.21 -3.02 -8.92
N ALA A 145 6.41 -2.75 -7.89
CA ALA A 145 5.82 -1.43 -7.67
C ALA A 145 6.89 -0.39 -7.32
N GLY A 146 7.86 -0.78 -6.49
CA GLY A 146 8.99 0.07 -6.13
C GLY A 146 9.90 0.34 -7.32
N GLU A 147 10.21 -0.68 -8.13
CA GLU A 147 11.00 -0.51 -9.35
C GLU A 147 10.32 0.45 -10.34
N LEU A 148 8.98 0.35 -10.47
CA LEU A 148 8.25 1.29 -11.32
C LEU A 148 8.30 2.70 -10.74
N LEU A 149 8.11 2.87 -9.41
CA LEU A 149 8.22 4.18 -8.80
C LEU A 149 9.62 4.78 -9.01
N ASP A 150 10.69 4.00 -8.83
CA ASP A 150 12.06 4.48 -8.99
C ASP A 150 12.31 4.97 -10.43
N LYS A 151 11.74 4.28 -11.44
CA LYS A 151 11.75 4.74 -12.83
C LYS A 151 10.92 6.01 -13.02
N MET A 152 9.76 6.13 -12.38
CA MET A 152 8.89 7.30 -12.47
C MET A 152 9.56 8.55 -11.90
N ILE A 153 10.12 8.47 -10.70
CA ILE A 153 10.82 9.60 -10.09
C ILE A 153 12.14 9.89 -10.81
N GLY A 154 12.85 8.85 -11.28
CA GLY A 154 14.06 8.99 -12.10
C GLY A 154 13.82 9.77 -13.39
N ALA A 155 12.68 9.59 -14.04
CA ALA A 155 12.30 10.29 -15.27
C ALA A 155 12.12 11.82 -15.07
N ILE A 156 11.86 12.27 -13.85
CA ILE A 156 11.82 13.70 -13.48
C ILE A 156 13.07 14.17 -12.71
N GLY A 157 14.16 13.37 -12.77
CA GLY A 157 15.46 13.72 -12.19
C GLY A 157 15.55 13.56 -10.68
N MET A 158 14.73 12.68 -10.09
CA MET A 158 14.68 12.42 -8.66
C MET A 158 15.05 10.97 -8.34
N THR A 159 15.47 10.75 -7.10
CA THR A 159 15.81 9.42 -6.58
C THR A 159 15.35 9.31 -5.12
N ARG A 160 15.41 8.11 -4.55
CA ARG A 160 15.13 7.91 -3.12
C ARG A 160 16.10 8.69 -2.21
N ASP A 161 17.24 9.12 -2.71
CA ASP A 161 18.18 9.96 -1.93
C ASP A 161 17.62 11.37 -1.68
N ASN A 162 16.69 11.84 -2.53
CA ASN A 162 16.14 13.19 -2.40
C ASN A 162 14.62 13.24 -2.22
N VAL A 163 13.94 12.09 -2.22
CA VAL A 163 12.50 11.98 -2.03
C VAL A 163 12.18 11.04 -0.86
N SER A 164 11.53 11.54 0.18
CA SER A 164 11.04 10.70 1.28
C SER A 164 9.73 10.02 0.90
N ILE A 165 9.51 8.80 1.45
CA ILE A 165 8.32 7.99 1.15
C ILE A 165 7.69 7.55 2.47
N VAL A 166 6.40 7.83 2.67
CA VAL A 166 5.66 7.58 3.90
C VAL A 166 4.41 6.74 3.59
N PRO A 167 4.22 5.57 4.21
CA PRO A 167 2.96 4.85 4.08
C PRO A 167 1.90 5.48 4.99
N ILE A 168 0.62 5.39 4.61
CA ILE A 168 -0.49 5.81 5.50
C ILE A 168 -0.72 4.82 6.65
N LEU A 169 -0.19 3.62 6.54
CA LEU A 169 -0.26 2.55 7.52
C LEU A 169 1.08 1.80 7.54
N PHE A 170 1.63 1.53 8.72
CA PHE A 170 2.97 0.94 8.86
C PHE A 170 2.96 -0.59 8.94
N TRP A 171 1.80 -1.20 8.96
CA TRP A 171 1.59 -2.64 9.09
C TRP A 171 0.69 -3.14 7.96
N ARG A 172 1.08 -4.23 7.33
CA ARG A 172 0.26 -4.86 6.29
C ARG A 172 -1.02 -5.43 6.90
N THR A 173 -2.15 -5.19 6.23
CA THR A 173 -3.43 -5.80 6.61
C THR A 173 -3.46 -7.28 6.22
N PRO A 174 -4.10 -8.16 7.00
CA PRO A 174 -4.26 -9.56 6.66
C PRO A 174 -4.87 -9.74 5.26
N GLY A 175 -4.18 -10.54 4.40
CA GLY A 175 -4.61 -10.75 3.01
C GLY A 175 -4.60 -9.50 2.12
N GLY A 176 -4.06 -8.36 2.57
CA GLY A 176 -4.07 -7.11 1.80
C GLY A 176 -5.45 -6.45 1.71
N ARG A 177 -6.35 -6.73 2.65
CA ARG A 177 -7.67 -6.09 2.70
C ARG A 177 -7.58 -4.59 2.93
N THR A 178 -8.62 -3.87 2.58
CA THR A 178 -8.75 -2.45 2.97
C THR A 178 -8.74 -2.33 4.49
N PRO A 179 -7.94 -1.41 5.07
CA PRO A 179 -7.94 -1.16 6.51
C PRO A 179 -9.27 -0.57 6.96
N THR A 180 -9.60 -0.79 8.22
CA THR A 180 -10.77 -0.17 8.86
C THR A 180 -10.49 1.29 9.21
N GLY A 181 -11.55 2.07 9.45
CA GLY A 181 -11.40 3.45 9.92
C GLY A 181 -10.62 3.55 11.23
N ASP A 182 -10.82 2.62 12.16
CA ASP A 182 -10.12 2.59 13.45
C ASP A 182 -8.62 2.27 13.27
N GLU A 183 -8.28 1.34 12.36
CA GLU A 183 -6.88 1.03 12.03
C GLU A 183 -6.16 2.24 11.45
N LEU A 184 -6.80 2.98 10.56
CA LEU A 184 -6.25 4.23 10.02
C LEU A 184 -6.18 5.34 11.09
N ALA A 185 -7.18 5.47 11.95
CA ALA A 185 -7.21 6.48 13.00
C ALA A 185 -6.06 6.32 14.02
N LEU A 186 -5.62 5.09 14.28
CA LEU A 186 -4.47 4.80 15.13
C LEU A 186 -3.12 5.14 14.47
N ALA A 187 -3.00 4.97 13.15
CA ALA A 187 -1.76 5.23 12.41
C ALA A 187 -1.61 6.72 12.04
N ARG A 188 -2.72 7.39 11.72
CA ARG A 188 -2.75 8.76 11.18
C ARG A 188 -1.96 9.79 12.01
N PRO A 189 -2.01 9.83 13.36
CA PRO A 189 -1.21 10.77 14.14
C PRO A 189 0.30 10.66 13.89
N PHE A 190 0.80 9.45 13.69
CA PHE A 190 2.22 9.22 13.38
C PHE A 190 2.55 9.67 11.95
N VAL A 191 1.68 9.41 10.98
CA VAL A 191 1.85 9.89 9.59
C VAL A 191 1.92 11.41 9.55
N VAL A 192 0.98 12.09 10.22
CA VAL A 192 0.97 13.57 10.33
C VAL A 192 2.28 14.05 10.96
N ARG A 193 2.72 13.42 12.05
CA ARG A 193 3.96 13.83 12.73
C ARG A 193 5.22 13.61 11.87
N VAL A 194 5.25 12.54 11.06
CA VAL A 194 6.33 12.35 10.07
C VAL A 194 6.33 13.49 9.06
N LEU A 195 5.16 13.86 8.52
CA LEU A 195 5.03 14.97 7.58
C LEU A 195 5.43 16.33 8.21
N ASP A 196 5.09 16.56 9.50
CA ASP A 196 5.52 17.76 10.23
C ASP A 196 7.06 17.87 10.28
N PHE A 197 7.76 16.76 10.63
CA PHE A 197 9.22 16.76 10.64
C PHE A 197 9.84 16.93 9.25
N LEU A 198 9.23 16.37 8.22
CA LEU A 198 9.72 16.47 6.84
C LEU A 198 9.43 17.83 6.21
N SER A 199 8.43 18.57 6.71
CA SER A 199 8.02 19.90 6.22
C SER A 199 7.97 19.99 4.69
N PRO A 200 7.18 19.14 4.00
CA PRO A 200 7.18 19.08 2.55
C PRO A 200 6.63 20.35 1.92
N ARG A 201 7.24 20.78 0.81
CA ARG A 201 6.67 21.82 -0.08
C ARG A 201 5.53 21.26 -0.93
N LEU A 202 5.62 19.98 -1.26
CA LEU A 202 4.63 19.27 -2.08
C LEU A 202 4.53 17.80 -1.63
N VAL A 203 3.32 17.29 -1.56
CA VAL A 203 3.05 15.87 -1.32
C VAL A 203 2.50 15.21 -2.58
N LEU A 204 3.12 14.14 -3.02
CA LEU A 204 2.59 13.24 -4.05
C LEU A 204 1.89 12.08 -3.36
N THR A 205 0.58 11.93 -3.53
CA THR A 205 -0.13 10.78 -2.97
C THR A 205 -0.28 9.68 -4.02
N LEU A 206 0.09 8.45 -3.65
CA LEU A 206 0.04 7.25 -4.49
C LEU A 206 -1.09 6.33 -4.03
N GLY A 207 -2.16 6.26 -4.82
CA GLY A 207 -3.30 5.38 -4.57
C GLY A 207 -4.48 6.06 -3.91
N THR A 208 -5.56 5.30 -3.74
CA THR A 208 -6.87 5.83 -3.34
C THR A 208 -6.93 6.23 -1.87
N LEU A 209 -6.34 5.43 -0.99
CA LEU A 209 -6.38 5.69 0.45
C LEU A 209 -5.55 6.91 0.81
N ALA A 210 -4.32 7.00 0.29
CA ALA A 210 -3.44 8.16 0.48
C ALA A 210 -4.04 9.43 -0.13
N ALA A 211 -4.66 9.34 -1.32
CA ALA A 211 -5.36 10.46 -1.94
C ALA A 211 -6.52 10.96 -1.09
N THR A 212 -7.33 10.05 -0.52
CA THR A 212 -8.48 10.44 0.29
C THR A 212 -8.06 11.01 1.64
N ASP A 213 -7.13 10.35 2.35
CA ASP A 213 -6.76 10.75 3.73
C ASP A 213 -5.91 12.02 3.77
N ILE A 214 -4.94 12.17 2.85
CA ILE A 214 -3.96 13.26 2.87
C ILE A 214 -4.34 14.38 1.91
N ALA A 215 -4.73 14.05 0.66
CA ALA A 215 -5.05 15.07 -0.32
C ALA A 215 -6.54 15.51 -0.30
N GLY A 216 -7.42 14.79 0.41
CA GLY A 216 -8.86 15.04 0.35
C GLY A 216 -9.46 14.81 -1.05
N ALA A 217 -8.78 14.01 -1.87
CA ALA A 217 -9.05 13.81 -3.30
C ALA A 217 -9.61 12.41 -3.59
N THR A 218 -10.32 12.28 -4.70
CA THR A 218 -10.92 11.01 -5.13
C THR A 218 -10.37 10.58 -6.48
N LEU A 219 -9.69 9.45 -6.54
CA LEU A 219 -9.25 8.84 -7.80
C LEU A 219 -10.38 8.02 -8.45
N PRO A 220 -10.51 8.06 -9.77
CA PRO A 220 -9.63 8.68 -10.77
C PRO A 220 -9.90 10.16 -11.06
N ARG A 221 -11.00 10.75 -10.53
CA ARG A 221 -11.48 12.10 -10.86
C ARG A 221 -10.39 13.17 -10.72
N ASP A 222 -9.68 13.14 -9.60
CA ASP A 222 -8.74 14.19 -9.21
C ASP A 222 -7.26 13.82 -9.55
N HIS A 223 -7.06 12.79 -10.40
CA HIS A 223 -5.73 12.35 -10.81
C HIS A 223 -4.91 13.49 -11.45
N GLY A 224 -3.70 13.73 -10.95
CA GLY A 224 -2.79 14.74 -11.48
C GLY A 224 -3.24 16.20 -11.30
N THR A 225 -4.27 16.45 -10.48
CA THR A 225 -4.69 17.81 -10.09
C THR A 225 -3.93 18.27 -8.86
N ILE A 226 -3.65 19.57 -8.80
CA ILE A 226 -3.07 20.17 -7.60
C ILE A 226 -4.22 20.55 -6.68
N CYS A 227 -4.20 20.08 -5.45
CA CYS A 227 -5.21 20.38 -4.42
C CYS A 227 -4.54 20.80 -3.11
N ASP A 228 -5.26 21.50 -2.29
CA ASP A 228 -4.87 21.78 -0.91
C ASP A 228 -5.28 20.58 -0.07
N GLY A 229 -4.29 19.85 0.44
CA GLY A 229 -4.50 18.65 1.23
C GLY A 229 -5.10 18.93 2.60
N THR A 230 -5.55 17.86 3.27
CA THR A 230 -6.21 17.93 4.60
C THR A 230 -5.33 18.54 5.69
N LEU A 231 -4.03 18.63 5.48
CA LEU A 231 -3.04 19.23 6.39
C LEU A 231 -2.59 20.64 5.95
N GLY A 232 -3.26 21.25 4.97
CA GLY A 232 -2.86 22.54 4.42
C GLY A 232 -1.61 22.50 3.54
N ILE A 233 -1.14 21.30 3.15
CA ILE A 233 0.00 21.10 2.28
C ILE A 233 -0.51 20.87 0.85
N LYS A 234 0.16 21.44 -0.15
CA LYS A 234 -0.19 21.17 -1.55
C LYS A 234 0.04 19.72 -1.90
N CYS A 235 -0.97 19.08 -2.50
CA CYS A 235 -0.97 17.66 -2.85
C CYS A 235 -1.25 17.44 -4.33
N VAL A 236 -0.67 16.36 -4.89
CA VAL A 236 -1.00 15.87 -6.23
C VAL A 236 -1.32 14.38 -6.13
N PRO A 237 -2.59 13.97 -6.26
CA PRO A 237 -2.96 12.55 -6.23
C PRO A 237 -2.69 11.89 -7.59
N ILE A 238 -2.04 10.72 -7.56
CA ILE A 238 -1.88 9.86 -8.74
C ILE A 238 -2.18 8.40 -8.42
N PHE A 239 -2.35 7.59 -9.46
CA PHE A 239 -2.52 6.15 -9.30
C PHE A 239 -1.30 5.50 -8.66
N HIS A 240 -1.56 4.50 -7.81
CA HIS A 240 -0.51 3.68 -7.22
C HIS A 240 0.27 2.90 -8.30
N PRO A 241 1.59 2.70 -8.19
CA PRO A 241 2.37 1.94 -9.17
C PRO A 241 1.81 0.54 -9.46
N ASN A 242 1.26 -0.17 -8.48
CA ASN A 242 0.58 -1.46 -8.71
C ASN A 242 -0.58 -1.34 -9.72
N TYR A 243 -1.36 -0.27 -9.65
CA TYR A 243 -2.43 -0.04 -10.62
C TYR A 243 -1.87 0.23 -12.02
N LEU A 244 -0.76 0.98 -12.11
CA LEU A 244 -0.11 1.27 -13.39
C LEU A 244 0.56 0.03 -14.02
N LEU A 245 0.96 -0.95 -13.22
CA LEU A 245 1.42 -2.26 -13.71
C LEU A 245 0.27 -3.07 -14.30
N LEU A 246 -0.91 -3.03 -13.66
CA LEU A 246 -2.11 -3.73 -14.12
C LEU A 246 -2.78 -3.02 -15.32
N LYS A 247 -2.67 -1.69 -15.40
CA LYS A 247 -3.29 -0.87 -16.44
C LYS A 247 -2.26 0.06 -17.10
N PRO A 248 -1.46 -0.46 -18.04
CA PRO A 248 -0.39 0.31 -18.68
C PRO A 248 -0.83 1.59 -19.36
N THR A 249 -2.07 1.65 -19.88
CA THR A 249 -2.64 2.85 -20.52
C THR A 249 -2.71 4.06 -19.59
N ALA A 250 -2.83 3.85 -18.28
CA ALA A 250 -2.87 4.94 -17.29
C ALA A 250 -1.46 5.54 -17.00
N LYS A 251 -0.38 4.97 -17.52
CA LYS A 251 0.98 5.50 -17.34
C LYS A 251 1.16 6.87 -17.97
N ARG A 252 0.45 7.17 -19.04
CA ARG A 252 0.50 8.48 -19.70
C ARG A 252 -0.02 9.58 -18.74
N ASP A 253 -1.17 9.34 -18.13
CA ASP A 253 -1.77 10.32 -17.19
C ASP A 253 -0.86 10.54 -15.98
N ALA A 254 -0.22 9.46 -15.48
CA ALA A 254 0.75 9.54 -14.40
C ALA A 254 2.00 10.33 -14.81
N TRP A 255 2.47 10.20 -16.05
CA TRP A 255 3.58 10.96 -16.59
C TRP A 255 3.26 12.47 -16.67
N ASP A 256 2.09 12.83 -17.18
CA ASP A 256 1.65 14.23 -17.25
C ASP A 256 1.60 14.87 -15.84
N ALA A 257 1.17 14.10 -14.84
CA ALA A 257 1.18 14.54 -13.44
C ALA A 257 2.60 14.75 -12.89
N LEU A 258 3.53 13.83 -13.20
CA LEU A 258 4.93 13.93 -12.76
C LEU A 258 5.65 15.16 -13.35
N GLN A 259 5.39 15.49 -14.62
CA GLN A 259 5.92 16.70 -15.24
C GLN A 259 5.42 17.98 -14.53
N LYS A 260 4.14 18.03 -14.14
CA LYS A 260 3.60 19.13 -13.34
C LYS A 260 4.33 19.27 -12.00
N ILE A 261 4.56 18.14 -11.30
CA ILE A 261 5.31 18.09 -10.04
C ILE A 261 6.73 18.64 -10.24
N GLN A 262 7.44 18.19 -11.28
CA GLN A 262 8.78 18.68 -11.59
C GLN A 262 8.80 20.20 -11.79
N ASN A 263 7.82 20.74 -12.51
CA ASN A 263 7.72 22.18 -12.76
C ASN A 263 7.41 22.96 -11.48
N LEU A 264 6.51 22.45 -10.61
CA LEU A 264 6.21 23.06 -9.32
C LEU A 264 7.44 23.16 -8.40
N LEU A 265 8.24 22.09 -8.35
CA LEU A 265 9.43 22.06 -7.50
C LEU A 265 10.58 22.93 -8.02
N LYS A 266 10.64 23.18 -9.33
CA LYS A 266 11.61 24.10 -9.94
C LYS A 266 11.24 25.57 -9.75
N SER A 267 9.94 25.85 -9.56
CA SER A 267 9.48 27.23 -9.34
C SER A 267 9.84 27.66 -7.91
N PRO A 268 10.56 28.78 -7.70
CA PRO A 268 10.75 29.30 -6.35
C PRO A 268 9.38 29.69 -5.77
N ASP A 269 9.23 29.49 -4.45
CA ASP A 269 8.02 29.89 -3.73
C ASP A 269 7.75 31.38 -3.98
N LYS A 270 6.56 31.68 -4.52
CA LYS A 270 6.01 33.04 -4.58
C LYS A 270 5.26 33.35 -3.31
#